data_bb3e4a40b6a003e77d0386bfcadb7725
#
_entry.id   bb3e4a40b6a003e77d0386bfcadb7725
#
_cell.length_a   1.000
_cell.length_b   1.000
_cell.length_c   1.000
_cell.angle_alpha   90.00
_cell.angle_beta   90.00
_cell.angle_gamma   90.00
#
_symmetry.space_group_name_H-M   'P 1'
#
loop_
_entity.id
_entity.type
_entity.pdbx_description
1 polymer ?
#
loop_
_entity_poly.entity_id
_entity_poly.type
_entity_poly.pdbx_seq_one_letter_code
_entity_poly.pdbx_strand_id
1 'polypeptide(L)'
;TASSCFLMDTKNPALGANGVFIFSDCAVIPTPSSEQLADIACSAAHSCKVFTGMEPVVALLSFSTKGSGGDKDENILRVREAVRLLKERDPGFVFDGEIQLDCAIVPAVMQKKAPDSPVKGAANTLIFPDLGAGNIGYKLVQRIAGAEALGPFLQGFAKPISDLSRGCSVDDIVTTSAVTLV
;
A
#
# COMPACT_ATOMS: atom_id res chain seq x y z
N THR A 1 2.29 4.05 15.03
CA THR A 1 0.89 3.93 14.59
C THR A 1 0.56 2.47 14.31
N ALA A 2 -0.52 1.95 14.91
CA ALA A 2 -1.03 0.62 14.59
C ALA A 2 -1.76 0.69 13.23
N SER A 3 -1.43 -0.22 12.32
CA SER A 3 -2.07 -0.34 11.00
C SER A 3 -2.07 -1.79 10.54
N SER A 4 -2.45 -2.05 9.31
CA SER A 4 -2.41 -3.39 8.72
C SER A 4 -1.82 -3.38 7.33
N CYS A 5 -1.34 -4.52 6.87
CA CYS A 5 -1.10 -4.74 5.46
C CYS A 5 -1.59 -6.12 5.00
N PHE A 6 -1.92 -6.20 3.72
CA PHE A 6 -2.10 -7.44 3.00
C PHE A 6 -0.95 -7.64 2.02
N LEU A 7 -0.45 -8.85 1.94
CA LEU A 7 0.40 -9.30 0.85
C LEU A 7 -0.53 -9.83 -0.25
N MET A 8 -0.54 -9.16 -1.39
CA MET A 8 -1.40 -9.48 -2.53
C MET A 8 -0.58 -10.14 -3.63
N ASP A 9 -0.74 -11.45 -3.85
CA ASP A 9 -0.11 -12.15 -4.97
C ASP A 9 -1.06 -12.14 -6.18
N THR A 10 -0.72 -11.35 -7.18
CA THR A 10 -1.53 -11.17 -8.39
C THR A 10 -1.33 -12.29 -9.41
N LYS A 11 -0.39 -13.21 -9.19
CA LYS A 11 0.04 -14.24 -10.16
C LYS A 11 0.59 -13.67 -11.48
N ASN A 12 0.84 -12.37 -11.54
CA ASN A 12 1.41 -11.70 -12.72
C ASN A 12 2.79 -11.09 -12.37
N PRO A 13 3.89 -11.77 -12.72
CA PRO A 13 5.24 -11.33 -12.34
C PRO A 13 5.69 -10.02 -13.00
N ALA A 14 4.94 -9.50 -13.96
CA ALA A 14 5.23 -8.22 -14.59
C ALA A 14 4.81 -7.01 -13.72
N LEU A 15 4.06 -7.24 -12.64
CA LEU A 15 3.55 -6.19 -11.75
C LEU A 15 4.19 -6.24 -10.37
N GLY A 16 4.31 -5.08 -9.72
CA GLY A 16 4.80 -4.98 -8.34
C GLY A 16 6.16 -5.65 -8.11
N ALA A 17 6.29 -6.34 -6.98
CA ALA A 17 7.47 -7.12 -6.62
C ALA A 17 7.31 -8.57 -7.14
N ASN A 18 7.62 -8.83 -8.40
CA ASN A 18 7.43 -10.14 -9.04
C ASN A 18 6.01 -10.70 -8.91
N GLY A 19 5.00 -9.87 -9.10
CA GLY A 19 3.58 -10.23 -8.96
C GLY A 19 2.98 -9.90 -7.61
N VAL A 20 3.82 -9.55 -6.62
CA VAL A 20 3.38 -9.29 -5.25
C VAL A 20 3.30 -7.79 -4.98
N PHE A 21 2.27 -7.39 -4.23
CA PHE A 21 2.11 -6.04 -3.70
C PHE A 21 1.88 -6.07 -2.19
N ILE A 22 2.27 -5.00 -1.52
CA ILE A 22 1.79 -4.65 -0.18
C ILE A 22 0.69 -3.61 -0.29
N PHE A 23 -0.50 -3.95 0.21
CA PHE A 23 -1.65 -3.04 0.32
C PHE A 23 -1.83 -2.61 1.77
N SER A 24 -1.83 -1.32 2.08
CA SER A 24 -1.92 -0.77 3.45
C SER A 24 -2.58 0.63 3.47
N ASP A 25 -3.36 1.02 4.48
CA ASP A 25 -4.02 0.21 5.48
C ASP A 25 -5.36 -0.32 4.93
N CYS A 26 -5.68 -1.57 5.23
CA CYS A 26 -6.89 -2.20 4.70
C CYS A 26 -7.82 -2.76 5.79
N ALA A 27 -7.44 -2.66 7.09
CA ALA A 27 -8.22 -3.32 8.15
C ALA A 27 -8.31 -2.56 9.50
N VAL A 28 -7.55 -1.49 9.75
CA VAL A 28 -7.44 -0.90 11.09
C VAL A 28 -7.96 0.52 11.19
N ILE A 29 -7.42 1.49 10.45
CA ILE A 29 -7.70 2.91 10.65
C ILE A 29 -8.73 3.43 9.64
N PRO A 30 -9.97 3.77 10.08
CA PRO A 30 -11.01 4.23 9.14
C PRO A 30 -10.61 5.47 8.35
N THR A 31 -10.10 6.48 9.03
CA THR A 31 -9.70 7.76 8.42
C THR A 31 -8.36 8.19 9.05
N PRO A 32 -7.23 7.79 8.47
CA PRO A 32 -5.92 8.15 9.01
C PRO A 32 -5.63 9.64 8.83
N SER A 33 -4.94 10.24 9.81
CA SER A 33 -4.36 11.59 9.64
C SER A 33 -3.18 11.56 8.65
N SER A 34 -2.66 12.73 8.29
CA SER A 34 -1.47 12.82 7.42
C SER A 34 -0.25 12.18 8.07
N GLU A 35 -0.06 12.37 9.38
CA GLU A 35 1.00 11.73 10.17
C GLU A 35 0.84 10.21 10.18
N GLN A 36 -0.39 9.73 10.38
CA GLN A 36 -0.69 8.30 10.35
C GLN A 36 -0.46 7.69 8.98
N LEU A 37 -0.82 8.39 7.89
CA LEU A 37 -0.51 7.93 6.52
C LEU A 37 1.00 7.83 6.28
N ALA A 38 1.79 8.78 6.77
CA ALA A 38 3.25 8.72 6.69
C ALA A 38 3.80 7.53 7.51
N ASP A 39 3.28 7.29 8.71
CA ASP A 39 3.66 6.13 9.53
C ASP A 39 3.30 4.79 8.85
N ILE A 40 2.08 4.72 8.27
CA ILE A 40 1.61 3.56 7.50
C ILE A 40 2.55 3.29 6.33
N ALA A 41 2.96 4.32 5.60
CA ALA A 41 3.89 4.19 4.47
C ALA A 41 5.25 3.62 4.91
N CYS A 42 5.81 4.09 6.02
CA CYS A 42 7.05 3.55 6.58
C CYS A 42 6.91 2.08 7.00
N SER A 43 5.81 1.74 7.69
CA SER A 43 5.55 0.38 8.13
C SER A 43 5.33 -0.58 6.95
N ALA A 44 4.58 -0.13 5.94
CA ALA A 44 4.32 -0.93 4.73
C ALA A 44 5.60 -1.11 3.88
N ALA A 45 6.46 -0.11 3.80
CA ALA A 45 7.77 -0.23 3.15
C ALA A 45 8.64 -1.28 3.85
N HIS A 46 8.67 -1.27 5.18
CA HIS A 46 9.36 -2.30 5.96
C HIS A 46 8.79 -3.70 5.69
N SER A 47 7.46 -3.85 5.71
CA SER A 47 6.80 -5.12 5.40
C SER A 47 7.10 -5.60 3.99
N CYS A 48 7.17 -4.69 3.00
CA CYS A 48 7.56 -5.03 1.64
C CYS A 48 8.95 -5.66 1.61
N LYS A 49 9.92 -5.04 2.26
CA LYS A 49 11.28 -5.54 2.31
C LYS A 49 11.38 -6.90 3.01
N VAL A 50 10.70 -7.05 4.14
CA VAL A 50 10.69 -8.32 4.91
C VAL A 50 10.03 -9.46 4.12
N PHE A 51 8.84 -9.22 3.58
CA PHE A 51 8.06 -10.30 2.95
C PHE A 51 8.52 -10.64 1.53
N THR A 52 9.07 -9.69 0.78
CA THR A 52 9.43 -9.91 -0.62
C THR A 52 10.94 -9.94 -0.88
N GLY A 53 11.74 -9.44 0.05
CA GLY A 53 13.19 -9.23 -0.14
C GLY A 53 13.53 -8.10 -1.12
N MET A 54 12.53 -7.40 -1.68
CA MET A 54 12.73 -6.33 -2.67
C MET A 54 12.69 -4.94 -2.03
N GLU A 55 13.36 -3.99 -2.66
CA GLU A 55 13.30 -2.60 -2.23
C GLU A 55 11.88 -2.03 -2.45
N PRO A 56 11.32 -1.36 -1.43
CA PRO A 56 9.99 -0.81 -1.52
C PRO A 56 9.95 0.40 -2.45
N VAL A 57 8.95 0.43 -3.33
CA VAL A 57 8.55 1.56 -4.14
C VAL A 57 7.12 1.92 -3.76
N VAL A 58 6.98 2.97 -2.97
CA VAL A 58 5.74 3.29 -2.25
C VAL A 58 4.92 4.34 -2.99
N ALA A 59 3.65 4.05 -3.23
CA ALA A 59 2.69 5.00 -3.81
C ALA A 59 1.61 5.36 -2.80
N LEU A 60 1.50 6.64 -2.42
CA LEU A 60 0.37 7.14 -1.66
C LEU A 60 -0.78 7.48 -2.63
N LEU A 61 -1.81 6.66 -2.58
CA LEU A 61 -2.89 6.65 -3.56
C LEU A 61 -3.93 7.74 -3.33
N SER A 62 -4.50 8.18 -4.43
CA SER A 62 -5.63 9.13 -4.49
C SER A 62 -6.38 8.95 -5.81
N PHE A 63 -7.57 9.52 -5.93
CA PHE A 63 -8.21 9.73 -7.22
C PHE A 63 -7.57 10.87 -8.04
N SER A 64 -6.64 11.61 -7.45
CA SER A 64 -5.88 12.71 -8.07
C SER A 64 -4.43 12.27 -8.36
N THR A 65 -3.85 12.81 -9.44
CA THR A 65 -2.41 12.75 -9.72
C THR A 65 -1.87 14.16 -9.88
N LYS A 66 -0.97 14.56 -8.94
CA LYS A 66 -0.24 15.84 -9.01
C LYS A 66 -1.12 17.04 -9.32
N GLY A 67 -2.22 17.17 -8.59
CA GLY A 67 -3.13 18.31 -8.69
C GLY A 67 -4.32 18.13 -9.62
N SER A 68 -4.45 17.01 -10.33
CA SER A 68 -5.56 16.80 -11.27
C SER A 68 -6.95 16.85 -10.64
N GLY A 69 -7.07 16.54 -9.34
CA GLY A 69 -8.31 16.61 -8.57
C GLY A 69 -8.58 17.97 -7.89
N GLY A 70 -7.71 18.96 -8.12
CA GLY A 70 -7.81 20.29 -7.50
C GLY A 70 -7.24 20.36 -6.08
N ASP A 71 -7.48 21.51 -5.41
CA ASP A 71 -6.83 21.86 -4.15
C ASP A 71 -7.81 22.05 -2.98
N LYS A 72 -9.04 21.54 -3.10
CA LYS A 72 -10.09 21.73 -2.10
C LYS A 72 -10.54 20.44 -1.42
N ASP A 73 -10.20 19.29 -1.98
CA ASP A 73 -10.59 17.99 -1.42
C ASP A 73 -9.69 17.63 -0.24
N GLU A 74 -10.31 17.36 0.92
CA GLU A 74 -9.60 17.07 2.17
C GLU A 74 -8.77 15.79 2.08
N ASN A 75 -9.22 14.79 1.30
CA ASN A 75 -8.47 13.55 1.11
C ASN A 75 -7.20 13.79 0.29
N ILE A 76 -7.29 14.63 -0.77
CA ILE A 76 -6.12 15.02 -1.56
C ILE A 76 -5.13 15.77 -0.68
N LEU A 77 -5.59 16.78 0.06
CA LEU A 77 -4.74 17.59 0.93
C LEU A 77 -4.05 16.74 2.01
N ARG A 78 -4.78 15.78 2.59
CA ARG A 78 -4.25 14.85 3.59
C ARG A 78 -3.13 13.97 3.02
N VAL A 79 -3.29 13.43 1.82
CA VAL A 79 -2.27 12.60 1.16
C VAL A 79 -1.04 13.45 0.79
N ARG A 80 -1.24 14.66 0.27
CA ARG A 80 -0.12 15.59 -0.02
C ARG A 80 0.68 15.95 1.21
N GLU A 81 -0.01 16.21 2.32
CA GLU A 81 0.66 16.51 3.59
C GLU A 81 1.44 15.28 4.10
N ALA A 82 0.92 14.08 3.96
CA ALA A 82 1.65 12.85 4.29
C ALA A 82 2.94 12.70 3.46
N VAL A 83 2.88 13.02 2.16
CA VAL A 83 4.05 13.03 1.28
C VAL A 83 5.07 14.09 1.71
N ARG A 84 4.61 15.28 2.12
CA ARG A 84 5.49 16.34 2.65
C ARG A 84 6.22 15.85 3.92
N LEU A 85 5.48 15.25 4.84
CA LEU A 85 6.04 14.69 6.09
C LEU A 85 7.05 13.57 5.80
N LEU A 86 6.79 12.70 4.84
CA LEU A 86 7.73 11.66 4.44
C LEU A 86 9.02 12.26 3.86
N LYS A 87 8.93 13.32 3.06
CA LYS A 87 10.12 14.02 2.55
C LYS A 87 10.98 14.61 3.68
N GLU A 88 10.36 15.13 4.71
CA GLU A 88 11.08 15.65 5.88
C GLU A 88 11.76 14.56 6.73
N ARG A 89 11.14 13.37 6.77
CA ARG A 89 11.68 12.22 7.52
C ARG A 89 12.83 11.51 6.80
N ASP A 90 12.97 11.70 5.50
CA ASP A 90 13.95 11.02 4.63
C ASP A 90 14.03 9.50 4.90
N PRO A 91 12.97 8.74 4.61
CA PRO A 91 12.82 7.38 5.13
C PRO A 91 13.68 6.33 4.41
N GLY A 92 14.50 6.72 3.46
CA GLY A 92 15.45 5.84 2.77
C GLY A 92 14.85 4.87 1.74
N PHE A 93 13.61 5.10 1.29
CA PHE A 93 12.98 4.34 0.21
C PHE A 93 12.34 5.27 -0.84
N VAL A 94 12.07 4.73 -2.02
CA VAL A 94 11.40 5.48 -3.11
C VAL A 94 9.92 5.62 -2.79
N PHE A 95 9.39 6.84 -2.84
CA PHE A 95 7.97 7.10 -2.66
C PHE A 95 7.50 8.33 -3.43
N ASP A 96 6.20 8.39 -3.69
CA ASP A 96 5.52 9.59 -4.20
C ASP A 96 4.00 9.52 -3.93
N GLY A 97 3.33 10.67 -4.11
CA GLY A 97 1.90 10.90 -3.97
C GLY A 97 1.61 12.40 -4.19
N GLU A 98 0.38 12.84 -4.25
CA GLU A 98 -0.78 11.95 -4.49
C GLU A 98 -0.74 11.45 -5.93
N ILE A 99 -1.00 10.17 -6.13
CA ILE A 99 -1.06 9.58 -7.47
C ILE A 99 -2.20 8.55 -7.58
N GLN A 100 -2.78 8.46 -8.78
CA GLN A 100 -3.79 7.45 -9.08
C GLN A 100 -3.15 6.07 -9.23
N LEU A 101 -3.94 5.02 -9.01
CA LEU A 101 -3.46 3.64 -9.07
C LEU A 101 -2.85 3.28 -10.43
N ASP A 102 -3.51 3.64 -11.54
CA ASP A 102 -3.01 3.39 -12.88
C ASP A 102 -1.65 4.06 -13.13
N CYS A 103 -1.49 5.28 -12.60
CA CYS A 103 -0.24 6.02 -12.65
C CYS A 103 0.85 5.32 -11.80
N ALA A 104 0.50 4.79 -10.62
CA ALA A 104 1.43 4.15 -9.72
C ALA A 104 2.05 2.86 -10.28
N ILE A 105 1.29 2.07 -11.06
CA ILE A 105 1.69 0.70 -11.47
C ILE A 105 1.88 0.53 -12.98
N VAL A 106 1.58 1.55 -13.81
CA VAL A 106 1.73 1.46 -15.27
C VAL A 106 2.72 2.53 -15.75
N PRO A 107 3.95 2.15 -16.15
CA PRO A 107 5.00 3.10 -16.55
C PRO A 107 4.58 4.09 -17.65
N ALA A 108 3.84 3.62 -18.66
CA ALA A 108 3.37 4.48 -19.75
C ALA A 108 2.36 5.55 -19.29
N VAL A 109 1.56 5.25 -18.25
CA VAL A 109 0.62 6.20 -17.64
C VAL A 109 1.40 7.22 -16.78
N MET A 110 2.33 6.73 -15.96
CA MET A 110 3.20 7.58 -15.14
C MET A 110 3.97 8.59 -16.01
N GLN A 111 4.57 8.13 -17.12
CA GLN A 111 5.31 8.99 -18.03
C GLN A 111 4.46 10.15 -18.59
N LYS A 112 3.14 9.93 -18.78
CA LYS A 112 2.23 10.97 -19.29
C LYS A 112 1.73 11.91 -18.20
N LYS A 113 1.39 11.37 -17.02
CA LYS A 113 0.72 12.13 -15.94
C LYS A 113 1.68 12.76 -14.94
N ALA A 114 2.82 12.10 -14.66
CA ALA A 114 3.79 12.55 -13.66
C ALA A 114 5.23 12.07 -14.04
N PRO A 115 5.82 12.59 -15.13
CA PRO A 115 7.12 12.12 -15.65
C PRO A 115 8.27 12.28 -14.65
N ASP A 116 8.17 13.24 -13.73
CA ASP A 116 9.21 13.53 -12.73
C ASP A 116 9.08 12.66 -11.48
N SER A 117 8.04 11.85 -11.37
CA SER A 117 7.85 10.97 -10.19
C SER A 117 8.95 9.91 -10.10
N PRO A 118 9.59 9.73 -8.93
CA PRO A 118 10.61 8.70 -8.73
C PRO A 118 10.04 7.28 -8.77
N VAL A 119 8.73 7.10 -8.58
CA VAL A 119 8.03 5.80 -8.60
C VAL A 119 8.06 5.15 -10.00
N LYS A 120 8.08 5.96 -11.07
CA LYS A 120 8.21 5.51 -12.47
C LYS A 120 7.13 4.51 -12.93
N GLY A 121 5.99 4.41 -12.23
CA GLY A 121 4.94 3.44 -12.54
C GLY A 121 5.29 2.00 -12.16
N ALA A 122 6.18 1.82 -11.21
CA ALA A 122 6.69 0.53 -10.74
C ALA A 122 6.45 0.31 -9.23
N ALA A 123 5.38 0.90 -8.67
CA ALA A 123 5.06 0.72 -7.26
C ALA A 123 4.79 -0.75 -6.94
N ASN A 124 5.33 -1.20 -5.81
CA ASN A 124 5.06 -2.51 -5.21
C ASN A 124 4.40 -2.40 -3.83
N THR A 125 4.27 -1.18 -3.31
CA THR A 125 3.65 -0.88 -2.02
C THR A 125 2.64 0.25 -2.21
N LEU A 126 1.37 -0.04 -1.93
CA LEU A 126 0.25 0.85 -2.19
C LEU A 126 -0.39 1.28 -0.88
N ILE A 127 -0.36 2.59 -0.60
CA ILE A 127 -0.96 3.19 0.60
C ILE A 127 -2.29 3.80 0.23
N PHE A 128 -3.35 3.28 0.80
CA PHE A 128 -4.72 3.75 0.56
C PHE A 128 -5.03 4.98 1.42
N PRO A 129 -5.82 5.94 0.90
CA PRO A 129 -6.11 7.19 1.62
C PRO A 129 -7.01 6.99 2.84
N ASP A 130 -7.79 5.91 2.85
CA ASP A 130 -8.69 5.53 3.94
C ASP A 130 -9.03 4.04 3.89
N LEU A 131 -9.65 3.55 4.97
CA LEU A 131 -10.03 2.15 5.10
C LEU A 131 -11.06 1.71 4.06
N GLY A 132 -11.97 2.59 3.66
CA GLY A 132 -12.98 2.28 2.65
C GLY A 132 -12.33 1.92 1.32
N ALA A 133 -11.40 2.75 0.86
CA ALA A 133 -10.63 2.50 -0.36
C ALA A 133 -9.79 1.23 -0.25
N GLY A 134 -9.06 1.05 0.85
CA GLY A 134 -8.19 -0.11 1.06
C GLY A 134 -8.97 -1.43 1.17
N ASN A 135 -10.02 -1.46 1.98
CA ASN A 135 -10.83 -2.67 2.20
C ASN A 135 -11.61 -3.11 0.95
N ILE A 136 -12.20 -2.16 0.22
CA ILE A 136 -12.86 -2.46 -1.06
C ILE A 136 -11.80 -2.87 -2.09
N GLY A 137 -10.69 -2.15 -2.18
CA GLY A 137 -9.63 -2.37 -3.16
C GLY A 137 -9.05 -3.78 -3.09
N TYR A 138 -8.59 -4.24 -1.90
CA TYR A 138 -8.02 -5.59 -1.81
C TYR A 138 -9.04 -6.68 -2.14
N LYS A 139 -10.31 -6.53 -1.72
CA LYS A 139 -11.37 -7.49 -2.01
C LYS A 139 -11.71 -7.56 -3.50
N LEU A 140 -11.72 -6.42 -4.20
CA LEU A 140 -11.91 -6.40 -5.66
C LEU A 140 -10.79 -7.17 -6.36
N VAL A 141 -9.55 -6.93 -6.00
CA VAL A 141 -8.40 -7.63 -6.59
C VAL A 141 -8.45 -9.13 -6.25
N GLN A 142 -8.73 -9.48 -4.99
CA GLN A 142 -8.86 -10.88 -4.56
C GLN A 142 -10.00 -11.60 -5.30
N ARG A 143 -11.21 -11.06 -5.27
CA ARG A 143 -12.41 -11.78 -5.71
C ARG A 143 -12.65 -11.70 -7.21
N ILE A 144 -12.30 -10.60 -7.86
CA ILE A 144 -12.54 -10.38 -9.29
C ILE A 144 -11.31 -10.75 -10.11
N ALA A 145 -10.11 -10.33 -9.69
CA ALA A 145 -8.89 -10.60 -10.43
C ALA A 145 -8.20 -11.93 -10.05
N GLY A 146 -8.70 -12.63 -9.03
CA GLY A 146 -8.19 -13.95 -8.63
C GLY A 146 -6.84 -13.92 -7.89
N ALA A 147 -6.45 -12.76 -7.38
CA ALA A 147 -5.26 -12.66 -6.55
C ALA A 147 -5.43 -13.36 -5.19
N GLU A 148 -4.34 -13.89 -4.65
CA GLU A 148 -4.31 -14.31 -3.25
C GLU A 148 -4.09 -13.09 -2.36
N ALA A 149 -4.87 -12.98 -1.27
CA ALA A 149 -4.74 -11.94 -0.26
C ALA A 149 -4.35 -12.59 1.07
N LEU A 150 -3.10 -12.46 1.45
CA LEU A 150 -2.55 -12.99 2.70
C LEU A 150 -2.52 -11.89 3.76
N GLY A 151 -3.06 -12.16 4.94
CA GLY A 151 -3.17 -11.19 6.02
C GLY A 151 -4.60 -11.10 6.59
N PRO A 152 -4.93 -10.01 7.33
CA PRO A 152 -4.08 -8.83 7.56
C PRO A 152 -2.93 -9.10 8.54
N PHE A 153 -1.74 -8.64 8.17
CA PHE A 153 -0.60 -8.54 9.08
C PHE A 153 -0.68 -7.19 9.80
N LEU A 154 -0.62 -7.20 11.13
CA LEU A 154 -0.68 -5.96 11.90
C LEU A 154 0.70 -5.32 12.00
N GLN A 155 0.75 -4.02 11.80
CA GLN A 155 1.96 -3.21 11.77
C GLN A 155 2.01 -2.24 12.96
N GLY A 156 3.21 -1.79 13.34
CA GLY A 156 3.42 -0.85 14.44
C GLY A 156 3.43 -1.49 15.83
N PHE A 157 3.55 -2.80 15.92
CA PHE A 157 3.67 -3.56 17.16
C PHE A 157 5.10 -4.03 17.39
N ALA A 158 5.46 -4.24 18.67
CA ALA A 158 6.79 -4.70 19.06
C ALA A 158 7.07 -6.18 18.69
N LYS A 159 6.01 -6.95 18.42
CA LYS A 159 6.08 -8.35 17.99
C LYS A 159 5.11 -8.58 16.84
N PRO A 160 5.40 -9.57 15.97
CA PRO A 160 4.49 -9.91 14.89
C PRO A 160 3.12 -10.34 15.42
N ILE A 161 2.07 -9.81 14.81
CA ILE A 161 0.68 -10.13 15.10
C ILE A 161 -0.07 -10.15 13.77
N SER A 162 -0.92 -11.15 13.59
CA SER A 162 -1.84 -11.23 12.45
C SER A 162 -3.26 -11.45 12.92
N ASP A 163 -4.20 -10.98 12.13
CA ASP A 163 -5.62 -11.30 12.25
C ASP A 163 -6.04 -12.19 11.09
N LEU A 164 -7.20 -12.78 11.19
CA LEU A 164 -7.78 -13.63 10.15
C LEU A 164 -9.24 -13.28 9.94
N SER A 165 -9.68 -13.34 8.69
CA SER A 165 -11.10 -13.21 8.37
C SER A 165 -11.89 -14.35 8.98
N ARG A 166 -13.12 -14.08 9.43
CA ARG A 166 -14.08 -15.13 9.89
C ARG A 166 -14.40 -16.18 8.84
N GLY A 167 -14.11 -15.90 7.57
CA GLY A 167 -14.29 -16.82 6.46
C GLY A 167 -12.97 -17.40 5.91
N CYS A 168 -11.88 -17.40 6.70
CA CYS A 168 -10.60 -17.94 6.28
C CYS A 168 -10.64 -19.47 6.18
N SER A 169 -9.89 -20.01 5.23
CA SER A 169 -9.63 -21.44 5.07
C SER A 169 -8.51 -21.92 6.01
N VAL A 170 -8.33 -23.23 6.10
CA VAL A 170 -7.18 -23.81 6.81
C VAL A 170 -5.85 -23.37 6.17
N ASP A 171 -5.80 -23.30 4.86
CA ASP A 171 -4.61 -22.87 4.12
C ASP A 171 -4.28 -21.39 4.41
N ASP A 172 -5.29 -20.52 4.53
CA ASP A 172 -5.11 -19.12 4.94
C ASP A 172 -4.48 -19.05 6.35
N ILE A 173 -4.94 -19.88 7.29
CA ILE A 173 -4.41 -19.93 8.66
C ILE A 173 -2.94 -20.34 8.64
N VAL A 174 -2.61 -21.43 7.94
CA VAL A 174 -1.24 -21.94 7.84
C VAL A 174 -0.31 -20.91 7.20
N THR A 175 -0.71 -20.37 6.05
CA THR A 175 0.13 -19.43 5.29
C THR A 175 0.34 -18.11 6.05
N THR A 176 -0.75 -17.55 6.61
CA THR A 176 -0.64 -16.32 7.42
C THR A 176 0.23 -16.53 8.65
N SER A 177 0.10 -17.68 9.33
CA SER A 177 0.95 -18.00 10.47
C SER A 177 2.42 -18.13 10.07
N ALA A 178 2.72 -18.80 8.96
CA ALA A 178 4.09 -18.94 8.45
C ALA A 178 4.73 -17.59 8.12
N VAL A 179 3.99 -16.71 7.43
CA VAL A 179 4.47 -15.34 7.08
C VAL A 179 4.64 -14.48 8.34
N THR A 180 3.80 -14.66 9.38
CA THR A 180 3.93 -13.91 10.64
C THR A 180 5.22 -14.25 11.39
N LEU A 181 5.84 -15.38 11.12
CA LEU A 181 7.08 -15.84 11.79
C LEU A 181 8.36 -15.35 11.08
N VAL A 182 8.24 -14.70 9.94
CA VAL A 182 9.35 -14.11 9.19
C VAL A 182 9.69 -12.72 9.73
#